data_a99e99e42513a761d930c2bde5d98838
#
_entry.id   a99e99e42513a761d930c2bde5d98838
#
_cell.length_a   1.000
_cell.length_b   1.000
_cell.length_c   1.000
_cell.angle_alpha   90.00
_cell.angle_beta   90.00
_cell.angle_gamma   90.00
#
_symmetry.space_group_name_H-M   'P 1'
#
loop_
_entity.id
_entity.type
_entity.pdbx_description
1 polymer ?
#
loop_
_entity_poly.entity_id
_entity_poly.type
_entity_poly.pdbx_seq_one_letter_code
_entity_poly.pdbx_strand_id
1 'polypeptide(L)' 'MSLETREDLDPVETTEWLESLESVLDREGEDRARYLMTRLADRLRRDGMKVPFSVIIG' A
#
# COMPACT_ATOMS: atom_id res chain seq x y z
N MET A 1 -9.89 -16.55 -0.75
CA MET A 1 -9.15 -16.12 -1.89
C MET A 1 -8.01 -15.21 -1.49
N SER A 2 -6.90 -15.42 -2.09
CA SER A 2 -5.68 -14.75 -1.70
C SER A 2 -5.39 -13.59 -2.63
N LEU A 3 -4.90 -12.49 -2.07
CA LEU A 3 -4.55 -11.32 -2.88
C LEU A 3 -3.39 -11.61 -3.80
N GLU A 4 -2.49 -12.44 -3.34
CA GLU A 4 -1.28 -12.69 -4.11
C GLU A 4 -1.53 -13.53 -5.34
N THR A 5 -2.70 -14.13 -5.47
CA THR A 5 -3.00 -14.92 -6.66
C THR A 5 -3.66 -14.10 -7.75
N ARG A 6 -3.88 -12.84 -7.49
CA ARG A 6 -4.52 -11.98 -8.47
C ARG A 6 -3.60 -11.64 -9.59
N GLU A 7 -4.17 -11.61 -10.76
CA GLU A 7 -3.44 -11.06 -11.89
C GLU A 7 -3.33 -9.55 -11.71
N ASP A 8 -2.21 -9.03 -12.15
CA ASP A 8 -2.03 -7.58 -12.13
C ASP A 8 -2.65 -7.00 -13.38
N LEU A 9 -3.79 -6.34 -13.20
CA LEU A 9 -4.53 -5.80 -14.32
C LEU A 9 -3.89 -4.56 -14.92
N ASP A 10 -3.01 -3.93 -14.17
CA ASP A 10 -2.33 -2.73 -14.64
C ASP A 10 -0.92 -2.69 -14.05
N PRO A 11 -0.02 -3.46 -14.66
CA PRO A 11 1.35 -3.53 -14.11
C PRO A 11 2.08 -2.19 -14.10
N VAL A 12 1.77 -1.33 -15.04
CA VAL A 12 2.41 -0.02 -15.09
C VAL A 12 2.00 0.79 -13.86
N GLU A 13 0.72 0.80 -13.57
CA GLU A 13 0.24 1.54 -12.41
C GLU A 13 0.79 0.94 -11.13
N THR A 14 0.81 -0.37 -11.04
CA THR A 14 1.35 -1.05 -9.86
C THR A 14 2.80 -0.64 -9.64
N THR A 15 3.58 -0.62 -10.70
CA THR A 15 4.98 -0.22 -10.61
C THR A 15 5.11 1.22 -10.13
N GLU A 16 4.25 2.10 -10.63
CA GLU A 16 4.29 3.49 -10.23
C GLU A 16 4.04 3.65 -8.74
N TRP A 17 3.08 2.91 -8.20
CA TRP A 17 2.80 2.96 -6.78
C TRP A 17 3.97 2.44 -5.96
N LEU A 18 4.58 1.34 -6.40
CA LEU A 18 5.72 0.78 -5.70
C LEU A 18 6.90 1.72 -5.72
N GLU A 19 7.15 2.36 -6.86
CA GLU A 19 8.24 3.31 -6.96
C GLU A 19 8.00 4.54 -6.10
N SER A 20 6.75 4.96 -6.00
CA SER A 20 6.42 6.08 -5.12
C SER A 20 6.71 5.72 -3.67
N LEU A 21 6.35 4.52 -3.26
CA LEU A 21 6.62 4.08 -1.90
C LEU A 21 8.12 4.01 -1.65
N GLU A 22 8.88 3.47 -2.60
CA GLU A 22 10.33 3.42 -2.47
C GLU A 22 10.93 4.80 -2.32
N SER A 23 10.41 5.76 -3.07
CA SER A 23 10.90 7.12 -3.01
C SER A 23 10.67 7.72 -1.64
N VAL A 24 9.50 7.48 -1.07
CA VAL A 24 9.21 7.97 0.27
C VAL A 24 10.15 7.32 1.29
N LEU A 25 10.34 6.02 1.15
CA LEU A 25 11.20 5.29 2.07
C LEU A 25 12.62 5.83 2.04
N ASP A 26 13.14 6.10 0.85
CA ASP A 26 14.49 6.61 0.66
C ASP A 26 14.67 8.01 1.20
N ARG A 27 13.69 8.86 0.94
CA ARG A 27 13.85 10.28 1.26
C ARG A 27 13.43 10.62 2.66
N GLU A 28 12.42 9.94 3.16
CA GLU A 28 11.79 10.37 4.40
C GLU A 28 11.81 9.29 5.49
N GLY A 29 12.19 8.07 5.14
CA GLY A 29 12.38 7.03 6.13
C GLY A 29 11.15 6.18 6.37
N GLU A 30 11.35 5.16 7.20
CA GLU A 30 10.34 4.16 7.46
C GLU A 30 9.11 4.70 8.13
N ASP A 31 9.28 5.62 9.06
CA ASP A 31 8.15 6.13 9.82
C ASP A 31 7.16 6.83 8.92
N ARG A 32 7.68 7.62 7.99
CA ARG A 32 6.81 8.32 7.06
C ARG A 32 6.11 7.34 6.13
N ALA A 33 6.83 6.36 5.63
CA ALA A 33 6.24 5.35 4.75
C ALA A 33 5.15 4.59 5.48
N ARG A 34 5.40 4.21 6.73
CA ARG A 34 4.40 3.50 7.52
C ARG A 34 3.18 4.36 7.78
N TYR A 35 3.39 5.62 8.06
CA TYR A 35 2.28 6.54 8.27
C TYR A 35 1.39 6.61 7.03
N LEU A 36 2.01 6.76 5.86
CA LEU A 36 1.25 6.85 4.63
C LEU A 36 0.47 5.57 4.35
N MET A 37 1.09 4.41 4.61
CA MET A 37 0.39 3.15 4.44
C MET A 37 -0.82 3.07 5.35
N THR A 38 -0.67 3.51 6.58
CA THR A 38 -1.78 3.51 7.52
C THR A 38 -2.92 4.40 7.03
N ARG A 39 -2.58 5.57 6.52
CA ARG A 39 -3.60 6.48 6.01
C ARG A 39 -4.33 5.90 4.81
N LEU A 40 -3.58 5.24 3.92
CA LEU A 40 -4.21 4.60 2.78
C LEU A 40 -5.15 3.48 3.22
N ALA A 41 -4.72 2.68 4.18
CA ALA A 41 -5.56 1.61 4.70
C ALA A 41 -6.82 2.16 5.35
N ASP A 42 -6.69 3.23 6.10
CA ASP A 42 -7.85 3.87 6.73
C ASP A 42 -8.85 4.36 5.69
N ARG A 43 -8.34 4.91 4.59
CA ARG A 43 -9.22 5.40 3.55
C ARG A 43 -10.00 4.27 2.92
N LEU A 44 -9.35 3.15 2.67
CA LEU A 44 -10.04 1.99 2.11
C LEU A 44 -11.11 1.47 3.06
N ARG A 45 -10.82 1.44 4.35
CA ARG A 45 -11.80 0.99 5.33
C ARG A 45 -13.00 1.92 5.38
N ARG A 46 -12.77 3.20 5.26
CA ARG A 46 -13.87 4.16 5.24
C ARG A 46 -14.81 3.90 4.07
N ASP A 47 -14.27 3.41 2.98
CA ASP A 47 -15.09 3.08 1.82
C ASP A 47 -15.71 1.69 1.91
N GLY A 48 -15.57 1.04 3.06
CA GLY A 48 -16.19 -0.25 3.28
C GLY A 48 -15.36 -1.44 2.86
N MET A 49 -14.12 -1.23 2.51
CA MET A 49 -13.25 -2.32 2.07
C MET A 49 -12.49 -2.91 3.25
N LYS A 50 -12.23 -4.20 3.15
CA LYS A 50 -11.38 -4.87 4.12
C LYS A 50 -9.94 -4.75 3.70
N VAL A 51 -9.09 -4.35 4.64
CA VAL A 51 -7.68 -4.17 4.37
C VAL A 51 -6.93 -5.37 4.94
N PRO A 52 -6.00 -5.95 4.20
CA PRO A 52 -5.21 -7.07 4.73
C PRO A 52 -4.46 -6.63 5.99
N PHE A 53 -4.45 -7.53 6.96
CA PHE A 53 -3.83 -7.23 8.22
C PHE A 53 -2.36 -6.87 8.08
N SER A 54 -1.68 -7.54 7.17
CA SER A 54 -0.26 -7.33 6.97
C SER A 54 0.07 -5.92 6.50
N VAL A 55 -0.89 -5.23 5.91
CA VAL A 55 -0.67 -3.86 5.46
C VAL A 55 -0.63 -2.91 6.65
N ILE A 56 -1.37 -3.24 7.70
CA ILE A 56 -1.51 -2.35 8.84
C ILE A 56 -0.39 -2.52 9.84
N ILE A 57 0.04 -3.72 10.00
CA ILE A 57 1.00 -4.02 11.05
C ILE A 57 2.35 -3.38 10.79
N GLY A 58 2.81 -3.40 9.62
CA GLY A 58 4.07 -2.77 9.29
C GLY A 58 5.16 -2.93 10.30
#